data_4cb4d375e81055ee00f11a9b81cbc9a7
#
_entry.id   4cb4d375e81055ee00f11a9b81cbc9a7
#
_cell.length_a   1.000
_cell.length_b   1.000
_cell.length_c   1.000
_cell.angle_alpha   90.00
_cell.angle_beta   90.00
_cell.angle_gamma   90.00
#
_symmetry.space_group_name_H-M   'P 1'
#
loop_
_entity.id
_entity.type
_entity.pdbx_description
1 polymer ?
#
loop_
_entity_poly.entity_id
_entity_poly.type
_entity_poly.pdbx_seq_one_letter_code
_entity_poly.pdbx_strand_id
1 'polypeptide(L)'
;MYAATLRLPREQKLFLICFVFSLLAWIALVVSMVGLVYGLAIGFFLLAAHAMLLAYIKGHAIKLSNQQLPDLYARVRVACTSLGLQQVPDVYVMQAGGMLNAFATKFLGRNFVVIYSDLLEACDEQSKEIDMIIGHEIGHLALGHLKWLLFLAPGKILPWIGSAYSRACEYSCDRCGLEVVGNLNAASRGLVVLATGGKYASRVNLHQFVKQAEDNSGFWGTIYELNASHPFLPKRVAALVNFKNPGAVKVPRRSPLAYPVAPLFGMVVPGGAAAGPLVAVVIIGILAAVAIPQFQQYQARAQQEQLQATVATTLDNLYAESIEYQSTQGSWPCSETDFNAGRLAEIVERGWEIRMSCQDNYLALVYPRAGQQHYRVVFYDSGEIEEGVLNE
;
A
#
# COMPACT_ATOMS: atom_id res chain seq x y z
N MET A 1 6.40 -24.16 19.49
CA MET A 1 4.94 -24.15 19.77
C MET A 1 4.56 -23.26 20.95
N TYR A 2 5.40 -23.15 21.97
CA TYR A 2 5.09 -22.37 23.18
C TYR A 2 4.93 -20.85 22.92
N ALA A 3 5.83 -20.22 22.15
CA ALA A 3 5.69 -18.79 21.81
C ALA A 3 4.34 -18.43 21.17
N ALA A 4 3.70 -19.38 20.46
CA ALA A 4 2.40 -19.11 19.83
C ALA A 4 1.27 -18.81 20.85
N THR A 5 1.36 -19.30 22.09
CA THR A 5 0.39 -19.03 23.16
C THR A 5 0.50 -17.60 23.69
N LEU A 6 1.66 -16.96 23.49
CA LEU A 6 1.93 -15.58 23.90
C LEU A 6 1.40 -14.56 22.88
N ARG A 7 1.04 -15.02 21.68
CA ARG A 7 0.55 -14.18 20.58
C ARG A 7 -0.76 -13.48 20.96
N LEU A 8 -0.83 -12.21 20.63
CA LEU A 8 -2.04 -11.42 20.84
C LEU A 8 -3.14 -11.85 19.85
N PRO A 9 -4.37 -12.20 20.28
CA PRO A 9 -5.43 -12.64 19.36
C PRO A 9 -5.74 -11.64 18.24
N ARG A 10 -5.61 -10.33 18.53
CA ARG A 10 -5.78 -9.26 17.54
C ARG A 10 -4.72 -9.33 16.43
N GLU A 11 -3.51 -9.77 16.71
CA GLU A 11 -2.43 -9.91 15.73
C GLU A 11 -2.83 -10.88 14.61
N GLN A 12 -3.43 -12.02 14.95
CA GLN A 12 -3.86 -13.02 13.96
C GLN A 12 -4.94 -12.47 13.02
N LYS A 13 -5.89 -11.69 13.56
CA LYS A 13 -6.94 -11.05 12.74
C LYS A 13 -6.35 -10.03 11.77
N LEU A 14 -5.44 -9.19 12.24
CA LEU A 14 -4.77 -8.19 11.42
C LEU A 14 -3.83 -8.84 10.40
N PHE A 15 -3.14 -9.91 10.77
CA PHE A 15 -2.35 -10.73 9.85
C PHE A 15 -3.21 -11.24 8.70
N LEU A 16 -4.38 -11.82 8.99
CA LEU A 16 -5.28 -12.35 7.96
C LEU A 16 -5.74 -11.26 6.99
N ILE A 17 -6.10 -10.09 7.49
CA ILE A 17 -6.50 -8.95 6.64
C ILE A 17 -5.33 -8.53 5.72
N CYS A 18 -4.14 -8.33 6.30
CA CYS A 18 -2.94 -8.00 5.51
C CYS A 18 -2.61 -9.11 4.50
N PHE A 19 -2.77 -10.38 4.88
CA PHE A 19 -2.48 -11.53 4.02
C PHE A 19 -3.40 -11.59 2.81
N VAL A 20 -4.72 -11.48 3.01
CA VAL A 20 -5.70 -11.51 1.92
C VAL A 20 -5.47 -10.34 0.96
N PHE A 21 -5.27 -9.13 1.48
CA PHE A 21 -4.97 -7.98 0.63
C PHE A 21 -3.67 -8.15 -0.15
N SER A 22 -2.62 -8.65 0.52
CA SER A 22 -1.33 -8.92 -0.14
C SER A 22 -1.46 -9.96 -1.23
N LEU A 23 -2.22 -11.03 -1.00
CA LEU A 23 -2.47 -12.07 -2.00
C LEU A 23 -3.14 -11.48 -3.25
N LEU A 24 -4.18 -10.68 -3.07
CA LEU A 24 -4.86 -10.02 -4.18
C LEU A 24 -3.94 -9.04 -4.92
N ALA A 25 -3.13 -8.27 -4.18
CA ALA A 25 -2.18 -7.34 -4.75
C ALA A 25 -1.07 -8.06 -5.56
N TRP A 26 -0.56 -9.19 -5.05
CA TRP A 26 0.42 -10.00 -5.78
C TRP A 26 -0.16 -10.64 -7.03
N ILE A 27 -1.41 -11.13 -6.98
CA ILE A 27 -2.11 -11.66 -8.17
C ILE A 27 -2.25 -10.55 -9.21
N ALA A 28 -2.73 -9.37 -8.84
CA ALA A 28 -2.87 -8.22 -9.73
C ALA A 28 -1.53 -7.81 -10.37
N LEU A 29 -0.44 -7.82 -9.58
CA LEU A 29 0.91 -7.50 -10.06
C LEU A 29 1.40 -8.54 -11.08
N VAL A 30 1.18 -9.83 -10.84
CA VAL A 30 1.60 -10.91 -11.76
C VAL A 30 0.79 -10.87 -13.06
N VAL A 31 -0.52 -10.58 -13.00
CA VAL A 31 -1.37 -10.46 -14.19
C VAL A 31 -1.01 -9.22 -15.01
N SER A 32 -0.52 -8.17 -14.37
CA SER A 32 -0.05 -6.96 -15.04
C SER A 32 1.39 -7.14 -15.53
N MET A 33 1.60 -7.19 -16.83
CA MET A 33 2.95 -7.26 -17.43
C MET A 33 3.86 -6.12 -16.96
N VAL A 34 3.34 -4.91 -16.90
CA VAL A 34 4.05 -3.71 -16.41
C VAL A 34 4.36 -3.86 -14.92
N GLY A 35 3.39 -4.28 -14.11
CA GLY A 35 3.57 -4.51 -12.68
C GLY A 35 4.62 -5.58 -12.40
N LEU A 36 4.67 -6.65 -13.18
CA LEU A 36 5.66 -7.71 -13.04
C LEU A 36 7.09 -7.19 -13.24
N VAL A 37 7.34 -6.41 -14.30
CA VAL A 37 8.67 -5.84 -14.58
C VAL A 37 9.14 -4.92 -13.46
N TYR A 38 8.28 -3.98 -13.03
CA TYR A 38 8.61 -3.10 -11.90
C TYR A 38 8.76 -3.86 -10.58
N GLY A 39 7.91 -4.85 -10.33
CA GLY A 39 7.99 -5.69 -9.13
C GLY A 39 9.32 -6.46 -9.05
N LEU A 40 9.80 -7.03 -10.16
CA LEU A 40 11.10 -7.70 -10.22
C LEU A 40 12.26 -6.72 -10.00
N ALA A 41 12.23 -5.54 -10.64
CA ALA A 41 13.26 -4.52 -10.48
C ALA A 41 13.35 -4.01 -9.04
N ILE A 42 12.20 -3.67 -8.42
CA ILE A 42 12.13 -3.24 -7.02
C ILE A 42 12.57 -4.37 -6.09
N GLY A 43 12.10 -5.60 -6.33
CA GLY A 43 12.47 -6.79 -5.56
C GLY A 43 14.00 -7.05 -5.59
N PHE A 44 14.62 -6.94 -6.76
CA PHE A 44 16.07 -7.05 -6.92
C PHE A 44 16.81 -5.96 -6.14
N PHE A 45 16.36 -4.70 -6.26
CA PHE A 45 16.96 -3.58 -5.53
C PHE A 45 16.87 -3.75 -4.01
N LEU A 46 15.70 -4.15 -3.50
CA LEU A 46 15.50 -4.40 -2.06
C LEU A 46 16.35 -5.58 -1.57
N LEU A 47 16.48 -6.64 -2.36
CA LEU A 47 17.33 -7.78 -2.04
C LEU A 47 18.80 -7.35 -1.98
N ALA A 48 19.27 -6.58 -2.96
CA ALA A 48 20.63 -6.06 -2.99
C ALA A 48 20.90 -5.12 -1.80
N ALA A 49 20.00 -4.19 -1.51
CA ALA A 49 20.10 -3.30 -0.35
C ALA A 49 20.16 -4.08 0.98
N HIS A 50 19.34 -5.13 1.12
CA HIS A 50 19.38 -5.99 2.31
C HIS A 50 20.69 -6.79 2.40
N ALA A 51 21.20 -7.31 1.28
CA ALA A 51 22.50 -7.98 1.24
C ALA A 51 23.64 -7.04 1.64
N MET A 52 23.62 -5.79 1.16
CA MET A 52 24.59 -4.76 1.53
C MET A 52 24.53 -4.41 3.02
N LEU A 53 23.31 -4.28 3.59
CA LEU A 53 23.15 -4.08 5.03
C LEU A 53 23.78 -5.23 5.83
N LEU A 54 23.56 -6.48 5.44
CA LEU A 54 24.17 -7.63 6.13
C LEU A 54 25.67 -7.72 5.93
N ALA A 55 26.18 -7.33 4.77
CA ALA A 55 27.62 -7.23 4.53
C ALA A 55 28.23 -6.17 5.46
N TYR A 56 27.57 -5.02 5.60
CA TYR A 56 27.97 -3.96 6.53
C TYR A 56 28.00 -4.46 7.98
N ILE A 57 26.92 -5.11 8.45
CA ILE A 57 26.85 -5.68 9.81
C ILE A 57 27.96 -6.67 10.03
N LYS A 58 28.17 -7.63 9.12
CA LYS A 58 29.22 -8.65 9.24
C LYS A 58 30.64 -8.06 9.23
N GLY A 59 30.83 -6.96 8.54
CA GLY A 59 32.13 -6.28 8.45
C GLY A 59 32.47 -5.38 9.63
N HIS A 60 31.45 -4.85 10.35
CA HIS A 60 31.66 -3.83 11.38
C HIS A 60 31.13 -4.22 12.76
N ALA A 61 30.42 -5.36 12.89
CA ALA A 61 29.87 -5.83 14.15
C ALA A 61 30.60 -7.09 14.68
N ILE A 62 30.52 -7.30 15.97
CA ILE A 62 31.08 -8.45 16.66
C ILE A 62 30.04 -9.58 16.70
N LYS A 63 30.38 -10.73 16.12
CA LYS A 63 29.52 -11.91 16.16
C LYS A 63 29.62 -12.60 17.52
N LEU A 64 28.49 -12.88 18.17
CA LEU A 64 28.45 -13.66 19.43
C LEU A 64 28.75 -15.13 19.19
N SER A 65 29.50 -15.72 20.10
CA SER A 65 29.80 -17.15 20.13
C SER A 65 30.20 -17.61 21.55
N ASN A 66 30.40 -18.90 21.73
CA ASN A 66 30.98 -19.43 23.00
C ASN A 66 32.38 -18.90 23.31
N GLN A 67 33.08 -18.35 22.30
CA GLN A 67 34.43 -17.79 22.44
C GLN A 67 34.45 -16.26 22.44
N GLN A 68 33.32 -15.63 22.11
CA GLN A 68 33.21 -14.19 21.94
C GLN A 68 31.91 -13.68 22.57
N LEU A 69 32.05 -12.94 23.67
CA LEU A 69 30.95 -12.52 24.55
C LEU A 69 30.07 -13.72 25.02
N PRO A 70 30.69 -14.75 25.66
CA PRO A 70 30.03 -16.01 25.98
C PRO A 70 28.81 -15.85 26.89
N ASP A 71 28.86 -14.91 27.83
CA ASP A 71 27.75 -14.64 28.76
C ASP A 71 26.50 -14.10 28.03
N LEU A 72 26.71 -13.14 27.13
CA LEU A 72 25.63 -12.60 26.31
C LEU A 72 25.07 -13.67 25.35
N TYR A 73 25.97 -14.49 24.76
CA TYR A 73 25.54 -15.60 23.91
C TYR A 73 24.73 -16.65 24.68
N ALA A 74 25.09 -16.93 25.94
CA ALA A 74 24.32 -17.84 26.80
C ALA A 74 22.90 -17.31 27.06
N ARG A 75 22.73 -16.00 27.30
CA ARG A 75 21.42 -15.35 27.45
C ARG A 75 20.54 -15.53 26.19
N VAL A 76 21.13 -15.35 25.00
CA VAL A 76 20.44 -15.58 23.73
C VAL A 76 19.97 -17.05 23.62
N ARG A 77 20.83 -18.00 23.97
CA ARG A 77 20.47 -19.43 23.96
C ARG A 77 19.33 -19.75 24.90
N VAL A 78 19.35 -19.19 26.11
CA VAL A 78 18.24 -19.34 27.08
C VAL A 78 16.95 -18.79 26.50
N ALA A 79 16.97 -17.59 25.93
CA ALA A 79 15.78 -17.01 25.29
C ALA A 79 15.25 -17.87 24.15
N CYS A 80 16.13 -18.39 23.28
CA CYS A 80 15.73 -19.31 22.21
C CYS A 80 15.04 -20.58 22.76
N THR A 81 15.62 -21.19 23.80
CA THR A 81 15.07 -22.39 24.42
C THR A 81 13.71 -22.11 25.05
N SER A 82 13.59 -21.02 25.82
CA SER A 82 12.35 -20.60 26.48
C SER A 82 11.21 -20.37 25.51
N LEU A 83 11.51 -19.83 24.34
CA LEU A 83 10.52 -19.52 23.30
C LEU A 83 10.33 -20.65 22.27
N GLY A 84 11.06 -21.77 22.42
CA GLY A 84 10.96 -22.93 21.52
C GLY A 84 11.52 -22.72 20.13
N LEU A 85 12.49 -21.80 19.98
CA LEU A 85 13.20 -21.58 18.72
C LEU A 85 14.27 -22.65 18.53
N GLN A 86 14.16 -23.49 17.51
CA GLN A 86 15.04 -24.65 17.28
C GLN A 86 16.48 -24.27 16.96
N GLN A 87 16.68 -23.16 16.22
CA GLN A 87 18.00 -22.72 15.80
C GLN A 87 18.31 -21.35 16.39
N VAL A 88 19.46 -21.26 17.05
CA VAL A 88 19.98 -19.98 17.55
C VAL A 88 20.33 -19.10 16.34
N PRO A 89 19.84 -17.85 16.25
CA PRO A 89 20.18 -16.93 15.17
C PRO A 89 21.64 -16.52 15.23
N ASP A 90 22.17 -16.01 14.13
CA ASP A 90 23.45 -15.28 14.14
C ASP A 90 23.21 -13.93 14.85
N VAL A 91 23.86 -13.73 16.00
CA VAL A 91 23.71 -12.51 16.80
C VAL A 91 24.97 -11.66 16.71
N TYR A 92 24.79 -10.36 16.52
CA TYR A 92 25.86 -9.38 16.39
C TYR A 92 25.66 -8.24 17.38
N VAL A 93 26.76 -7.77 17.96
CA VAL A 93 26.82 -6.52 18.71
C VAL A 93 27.50 -5.47 17.85
N MET A 94 26.87 -4.31 17.70
CA MET A 94 27.33 -3.24 16.83
C MET A 94 27.23 -1.89 17.54
N GLN A 95 28.27 -1.05 17.40
CA GLN A 95 28.22 0.32 17.86
C GLN A 95 27.37 1.18 16.90
N ALA A 96 26.49 2.01 17.42
CA ALA A 96 25.52 2.79 16.64
C ALA A 96 25.38 4.27 17.06
N GLY A 97 26.42 4.83 17.67
CA GLY A 97 26.52 6.28 17.96
C GLY A 97 25.44 6.78 18.94
N GLY A 98 25.22 6.05 20.03
CA GLY A 98 24.26 6.42 21.08
C GLY A 98 22.82 5.94 20.86
N MET A 99 22.56 5.16 19.82
CA MET A 99 21.23 4.59 19.59
C MET A 99 20.95 3.40 20.51
N LEU A 100 19.89 3.51 21.30
CA LEU A 100 19.37 2.42 22.13
C LEU A 100 18.39 1.57 21.32
N ASN A 101 18.88 0.58 20.60
CA ASN A 101 18.05 -0.27 19.76
C ASN A 101 18.61 -1.69 19.63
N ALA A 102 17.73 -2.60 19.27
CA ALA A 102 18.03 -3.93 18.77
C ALA A 102 17.05 -4.26 17.65
N PHE A 103 17.40 -5.17 16.76
CA PHE A 103 16.45 -5.63 15.73
C PHE A 103 16.77 -7.04 15.26
N ALA A 104 15.73 -7.76 14.90
CA ALA A 104 15.83 -9.05 14.24
C ALA A 104 15.57 -8.90 12.73
N THR A 105 16.32 -9.65 11.91
CA THR A 105 16.11 -9.70 10.46
C THR A 105 16.30 -11.10 9.92
N LYS A 106 15.82 -11.36 8.70
CA LYS A 106 15.94 -12.66 8.05
C LYS A 106 16.35 -12.49 6.59
N PHE A 107 17.42 -13.20 6.20
CA PHE A 107 17.95 -13.15 4.84
C PHE A 107 18.28 -14.55 4.35
N LEU A 108 17.79 -14.92 3.17
CA LEU A 108 18.01 -16.24 2.52
C LEU A 108 17.86 -17.43 3.49
N GLY A 109 16.82 -17.40 4.30
CA GLY A 109 16.51 -18.47 5.26
C GLY A 109 17.21 -18.38 6.61
N ARG A 110 18.26 -17.56 6.75
CA ARG A 110 18.99 -17.36 8.01
C ARG A 110 18.42 -16.22 8.84
N ASN A 111 18.37 -16.41 10.15
CA ASN A 111 17.91 -15.41 11.10
C ASN A 111 19.12 -14.66 11.68
N PHE A 112 18.99 -13.35 11.80
CA PHE A 112 20.00 -12.45 12.38
C PHE A 112 19.34 -11.60 13.47
N VAL A 113 20.09 -11.33 14.52
CA VAL A 113 19.75 -10.34 15.55
C VAL A 113 20.93 -9.40 15.70
N VAL A 114 20.66 -8.11 15.72
CA VAL A 114 21.65 -7.08 15.97
C VAL A 114 21.27 -6.34 17.23
N ILE A 115 22.18 -6.23 18.16
CA ILE A 115 22.02 -5.50 19.42
C ILE A 115 23.04 -4.36 19.40
N TYR A 116 22.58 -3.14 19.61
CA TYR A 116 23.51 -2.02 19.67
C TYR A 116 24.22 -1.96 21.02
N SER A 117 25.53 -1.72 21.02
CA SER A 117 26.37 -1.68 22.22
C SER A 117 25.88 -0.66 23.25
N ASP A 118 25.42 0.50 22.76
CA ASP A 118 24.86 1.55 23.62
C ASP A 118 23.65 1.03 24.46
N LEU A 119 22.88 0.09 23.91
CA LEU A 119 21.76 -0.53 24.63
C LEU A 119 22.26 -1.49 25.71
N LEU A 120 23.34 -2.26 25.45
CA LEU A 120 23.96 -3.12 26.41
C LEU A 120 24.61 -2.31 27.55
N GLU A 121 25.27 -1.21 27.23
CA GLU A 121 25.84 -0.27 28.19
C GLU A 121 24.78 0.45 29.02
N ALA A 122 23.59 0.72 28.44
CA ALA A 122 22.46 1.31 29.13
C ALA A 122 21.81 0.32 30.13
N CYS A 123 21.95 -0.97 29.90
CA CYS A 123 21.53 -2.00 30.85
C CYS A 123 22.74 -2.43 31.67
N ASP A 124 22.57 -2.57 32.98
CA ASP A 124 23.60 -3.18 33.81
C ASP A 124 23.91 -4.60 33.31
N GLU A 125 25.17 -4.98 33.18
CA GLU A 125 25.60 -6.28 32.58
C GLU A 125 24.93 -7.49 33.24
N GLN A 126 24.61 -7.41 34.52
CA GLN A 126 23.91 -8.46 35.25
C GLN A 126 22.39 -8.28 35.31
N SER A 127 21.89 -7.22 34.72
CA SER A 127 20.45 -6.91 34.80
C SER A 127 19.60 -7.83 33.94
N LYS A 128 18.38 -8.04 34.38
CA LYS A 128 17.36 -8.80 33.64
C LYS A 128 16.70 -7.96 32.52
N GLU A 129 16.97 -6.67 32.46
CA GLU A 129 16.46 -5.77 31.42
C GLU A 129 16.99 -6.17 30.03
N ILE A 130 18.24 -6.63 29.96
CA ILE A 130 18.84 -7.16 28.71
C ILE A 130 18.06 -8.42 28.25
N ASP A 131 17.68 -9.29 29.17
CA ASP A 131 16.93 -10.51 28.85
C ASP A 131 15.54 -10.19 28.27
N MET A 132 14.92 -9.08 28.72
CA MET A 132 13.68 -8.59 28.15
C MET A 132 13.86 -8.22 26.69
N ILE A 133 14.92 -7.50 26.36
CA ILE A 133 15.19 -7.04 25.00
C ILE A 133 15.56 -8.21 24.11
N ILE A 134 16.44 -9.09 24.56
CA ILE A 134 16.81 -10.32 23.83
C ILE A 134 15.54 -11.17 23.59
N GLY A 135 14.72 -11.38 24.63
CA GLY A 135 13.49 -12.16 24.53
C GLY A 135 12.47 -11.55 23.58
N HIS A 136 12.41 -10.22 23.49
CA HIS A 136 11.59 -9.49 22.52
C HIS A 136 12.05 -9.77 21.08
N GLU A 137 13.35 -9.61 20.79
CA GLU A 137 13.91 -9.84 19.44
C GLU A 137 13.80 -11.31 19.01
N ILE A 138 14.08 -12.24 19.92
CA ILE A 138 13.88 -13.68 19.67
C ILE A 138 12.39 -13.99 19.49
N GLY A 139 11.50 -13.24 20.15
CA GLY A 139 10.06 -13.29 19.96
C GLY A 139 9.63 -13.05 18.51
N HIS A 140 10.20 -12.06 17.83
CA HIS A 140 9.94 -11.82 16.40
C HIS A 140 10.29 -13.04 15.53
N LEU A 141 11.35 -13.75 15.88
CA LEU A 141 11.77 -14.97 15.17
C LEU A 141 10.85 -16.16 15.50
N ALA A 142 10.58 -16.38 16.78
CA ALA A 142 9.78 -17.50 17.28
C ALA A 142 8.30 -17.41 16.83
N LEU A 143 7.74 -16.21 16.78
CA LEU A 143 6.39 -15.93 16.28
C LEU A 143 6.31 -15.89 14.76
N GLY A 144 7.45 -15.92 14.05
CA GLY A 144 7.50 -15.97 12.59
C GLY A 144 7.18 -14.65 11.88
N HIS A 145 7.28 -13.51 12.58
CA HIS A 145 6.98 -12.18 12.00
C HIS A 145 7.84 -11.87 10.76
N LEU A 146 9.08 -12.34 10.73
CA LEU A 146 10.00 -12.13 9.62
C LEU A 146 9.80 -13.11 8.44
N LYS A 147 9.08 -14.20 8.64
CA LYS A 147 8.77 -15.16 7.58
C LYS A 147 7.95 -14.55 6.46
N TRP A 148 7.01 -13.70 6.84
CA TRP A 148 5.99 -13.14 5.95
C TRP A 148 6.26 -11.69 5.55
N LEU A 149 7.40 -11.12 5.96
CA LEU A 149 7.71 -9.70 5.81
C LEU A 149 7.54 -9.21 4.37
N LEU A 150 8.15 -9.90 3.41
CA LEU A 150 8.10 -9.54 1.99
C LEU A 150 6.70 -9.80 1.40
N PHE A 151 6.12 -10.96 1.70
CA PHE A 151 4.78 -11.30 1.19
C PHE A 151 3.71 -10.31 1.68
N LEU A 152 3.77 -9.91 2.97
CA LEU A 152 2.83 -8.99 3.57
C LEU A 152 3.09 -7.51 3.23
N ALA A 153 4.16 -7.19 2.49
CA ALA A 153 4.51 -5.81 2.18
C ALA A 153 3.32 -5.02 1.60
N PRO A 154 2.56 -5.51 0.60
CA PRO A 154 1.38 -4.79 0.09
C PRO A 154 0.31 -4.57 1.16
N GLY A 155 0.00 -5.57 1.99
CA GLY A 155 -1.01 -5.45 3.05
C GLY A 155 -0.60 -4.53 4.18
N LYS A 156 0.70 -4.40 4.45
CA LYS A 156 1.24 -3.48 5.47
C LYS A 156 1.11 -2.00 5.08
N ILE A 157 0.85 -1.73 3.81
CA ILE A 157 0.61 -0.38 3.30
C ILE A 157 -0.81 0.11 3.62
N LEU A 158 -1.75 -0.80 3.87
CA LEU A 158 -3.12 -0.43 4.19
C LEU A 158 -3.16 0.55 5.37
N PRO A 159 -3.79 1.73 5.19
CA PRO A 159 -3.93 2.71 6.26
C PRO A 159 -4.50 2.06 7.52
N TRP A 160 -3.99 2.42 8.68
CA TRP A 160 -4.33 1.91 10.02
C TRP A 160 -4.08 0.42 10.23
N ILE A 161 -4.32 -0.45 9.22
CA ILE A 161 -4.25 -1.91 9.33
C ILE A 161 -2.80 -2.38 9.43
N GLY A 162 -1.95 -1.97 8.48
CA GLY A 162 -0.54 -2.36 8.45
C GLY A 162 0.22 -1.95 9.71
N SER A 163 0.08 -0.68 10.13
CA SER A 163 0.67 -0.19 11.38
C SER A 163 0.04 -0.86 12.61
N ALA A 164 -1.28 -1.13 12.60
CA ALA A 164 -1.92 -1.87 13.69
C ALA A 164 -1.41 -3.31 13.81
N TYR A 165 -1.15 -3.98 12.67
CA TYR A 165 -0.51 -5.30 12.66
C TYR A 165 0.89 -5.24 13.27
N SER A 166 1.72 -4.29 12.83
CA SER A 166 3.07 -4.11 13.38
C SER A 166 3.03 -3.89 14.90
N ARG A 167 2.18 -2.97 15.38
CA ARG A 167 2.01 -2.74 16.83
C ARG A 167 1.49 -3.96 17.59
N ALA A 168 0.65 -4.80 16.97
CA ALA A 168 0.20 -6.03 17.61
C ALA A 168 1.34 -7.05 17.75
N CYS A 169 2.25 -7.14 16.76
CA CYS A 169 3.48 -7.92 16.83
C CYS A 169 4.35 -7.47 18.02
N GLU A 170 4.51 -6.15 18.21
CA GLU A 170 5.29 -5.61 19.34
C GLU A 170 4.74 -6.08 20.69
N TYR A 171 3.43 -5.99 20.91
CA TYR A 171 2.81 -6.47 22.15
C TYR A 171 3.00 -7.97 22.35
N SER A 172 3.00 -8.77 21.28
CA SER A 172 3.27 -10.21 21.37
C SER A 172 4.74 -10.47 21.72
N CYS A 173 5.66 -9.72 21.13
CA CYS A 173 7.09 -9.82 21.43
C CYS A 173 7.41 -9.34 22.85
N ASP A 174 6.71 -8.31 23.36
CA ASP A 174 6.83 -7.90 24.77
C ASP A 174 6.45 -9.04 25.74
N ARG A 175 5.41 -9.81 25.43
CA ARG A 175 5.05 -11.01 26.22
C ARG A 175 6.13 -12.08 26.14
N CYS A 176 6.77 -12.26 24.97
CA CYS A 176 7.91 -13.15 24.82
C CYS A 176 9.09 -12.69 25.70
N GLY A 177 9.41 -11.39 25.68
CA GLY A 177 10.43 -10.82 26.56
C GLY A 177 10.10 -11.02 28.02
N LEU A 178 8.86 -10.76 28.45
CA LEU A 178 8.41 -11.01 29.83
C LEU A 178 8.53 -12.49 30.23
N GLU A 179 8.24 -13.40 29.31
CA GLU A 179 8.37 -14.83 29.55
C GLU A 179 9.82 -15.25 29.79
N VAL A 180 10.75 -14.73 28.99
CA VAL A 180 12.18 -15.00 29.14
C VAL A 180 12.71 -14.45 30.48
N VAL A 181 12.29 -13.25 30.86
CA VAL A 181 12.72 -12.61 32.12
C VAL A 181 12.08 -13.24 33.37
N GLY A 182 10.82 -13.67 33.24
CA GLY A 182 10.01 -14.20 34.35
C GLY A 182 9.64 -13.16 35.43
N ASN A 183 9.96 -11.90 35.27
CA ASN A 183 9.73 -10.81 36.22
C ASN A 183 9.15 -9.56 35.56
N LEU A 184 7.93 -9.18 35.97
CA LEU A 184 7.20 -8.06 35.38
C LEU A 184 7.92 -6.70 35.58
N ASN A 185 8.54 -6.49 36.75
CA ASN A 185 9.26 -5.24 37.03
C ASN A 185 10.48 -5.11 36.14
N ALA A 186 11.31 -6.15 36.02
CA ALA A 186 12.47 -6.16 35.15
C ALA A 186 12.07 -6.01 33.68
N ALA A 187 11.02 -6.69 33.23
CA ALA A 187 10.49 -6.53 31.87
C ALA A 187 10.03 -5.09 31.59
N SER A 188 9.29 -4.49 32.54
CA SER A 188 8.85 -3.09 32.42
C SER A 188 10.03 -2.12 32.40
N ARG A 189 11.06 -2.36 33.22
CA ARG A 189 12.29 -1.53 33.21
C ARG A 189 13.08 -1.67 31.91
N GLY A 190 13.15 -2.85 31.30
CA GLY A 190 13.74 -3.02 29.98
C GLY A 190 13.11 -2.10 28.92
N LEU A 191 11.78 -1.92 28.95
CA LEU A 191 11.09 -0.96 28.09
C LEU A 191 11.39 0.50 28.48
N VAL A 192 11.59 0.79 29.77
CA VAL A 192 11.94 2.13 30.25
C VAL A 192 13.37 2.52 29.84
N VAL A 193 14.29 1.58 29.78
CA VAL A 193 15.65 1.83 29.27
C VAL A 193 15.59 2.39 27.85
N LEU A 194 14.71 1.89 26.99
CA LEU A 194 14.50 2.42 25.65
C LEU A 194 14.00 3.87 25.63
N ALA A 195 13.30 4.30 26.70
CA ALA A 195 12.77 5.66 26.81
C ALA A 195 13.76 6.68 27.34
N THR A 196 14.65 6.28 28.28
CA THR A 196 15.44 7.22 29.08
C THR A 196 16.95 6.94 29.09
N GLY A 197 17.37 5.79 28.56
CA GLY A 197 18.71 5.26 28.81
C GLY A 197 18.89 4.71 30.22
N GLY A 198 19.96 3.96 30.42
CA GLY A 198 20.20 3.23 31.67
C GLY A 198 20.33 4.11 32.89
N LYS A 199 21.05 5.22 32.77
CA LYS A 199 21.34 6.13 33.91
C LYS A 199 20.10 6.63 34.65
N TYR A 200 18.98 6.80 33.95
CA TYR A 200 17.73 7.31 34.51
C TYR A 200 16.65 6.25 34.68
N ALA A 201 16.76 5.12 34.00
CA ALA A 201 15.72 4.08 33.99
C ALA A 201 15.39 3.55 35.40
N SER A 202 16.41 3.35 36.26
CA SER A 202 16.25 2.90 37.65
C SER A 202 15.48 3.88 38.54
N ARG A 203 15.49 5.19 38.18
CA ARG A 203 14.87 6.28 38.93
C ARG A 203 13.43 6.56 38.47
N VAL A 204 12.97 5.97 37.37
CA VAL A 204 11.63 6.17 36.82
C VAL A 204 10.59 5.47 37.70
N ASN A 205 9.57 6.23 38.10
CA ASN A 205 8.37 5.66 38.72
C ASN A 205 7.48 5.03 37.64
N LEU A 206 7.41 3.69 37.60
CA LEU A 206 6.67 2.96 36.58
C LEU A 206 5.18 3.30 36.53
N HIS A 207 4.57 3.57 37.71
CA HIS A 207 3.16 3.95 37.77
C HIS A 207 2.90 5.31 37.11
N GLN A 208 3.78 6.29 37.34
CA GLN A 208 3.67 7.60 36.70
C GLN A 208 3.98 7.51 35.20
N PHE A 209 4.95 6.65 34.83
CA PHE A 209 5.26 6.42 33.41
C PHE A 209 4.08 5.83 32.64
N VAL A 210 3.38 4.88 33.23
CA VAL A 210 2.16 4.30 32.62
C VAL A 210 1.05 5.34 32.46
N LYS A 211 0.88 6.26 33.43
CA LYS A 211 -0.10 7.35 33.33
C LYS A 211 0.15 8.30 32.16
N GLN A 212 1.38 8.48 31.71
CA GLN A 212 1.68 9.28 30.51
C GLN A 212 0.97 8.76 29.25
N ALA A 213 0.47 7.53 29.25
CA ALA A 213 -0.37 7.04 28.17
C ALA A 213 -1.68 7.85 28.01
N GLU A 214 -2.17 8.50 29.07
CA GLU A 214 -3.35 9.36 29.04
C GLU A 214 -3.07 10.65 28.26
N ASP A 215 -1.93 11.28 28.50
CA ASP A 215 -1.50 12.53 27.84
C ASP A 215 -1.32 12.31 26.32
N ASN A 216 -0.89 11.13 25.95
CA ASN A 216 -0.62 10.76 24.55
C ASN A 216 -1.85 10.19 23.80
N SER A 217 -3.05 10.23 24.40
CA SER A 217 -4.27 9.69 23.79
C SER A 217 -5.14 10.72 23.08
N GLY A 218 -4.74 12.00 23.11
CA GLY A 218 -5.36 13.08 22.38
C GLY A 218 -5.27 12.95 20.86
N PHE A 219 -5.76 13.96 20.13
CA PHE A 219 -5.83 13.95 18.68
C PHE A 219 -4.47 13.70 18.01
N TRP A 220 -3.45 14.49 18.31
CA TRP A 220 -2.12 14.37 17.71
C TRP A 220 -1.38 13.09 18.11
N GLY A 221 -1.48 12.70 19.39
CA GLY A 221 -0.92 11.43 19.85
C GLY A 221 -1.57 10.22 19.16
N THR A 222 -2.86 10.29 18.88
CA THR A 222 -3.58 9.27 18.11
C THR A 222 -3.11 9.23 16.66
N ILE A 223 -2.94 10.39 15.98
CA ILE A 223 -2.40 10.46 14.61
C ILE A 223 -1.02 9.80 14.55
N TYR A 224 -0.14 10.17 15.48
CA TYR A 224 1.20 9.58 15.58
C TYR A 224 1.10 8.06 15.72
N GLU A 225 0.37 7.56 16.72
CA GLU A 225 0.27 6.13 17.02
C GLU A 225 -0.37 5.32 15.88
N LEU A 226 -1.36 5.88 15.17
CA LEU A 226 -2.00 5.20 14.04
C LEU A 226 -1.01 4.93 12.89
N ASN A 227 -0.04 5.81 12.70
CA ASN A 227 0.98 5.69 11.67
C ASN A 227 2.25 4.96 12.15
N ALA A 228 2.54 4.97 13.45
CA ALA A 228 3.74 4.33 14.00
C ALA A 228 3.67 2.80 13.94
N SER A 229 4.80 2.16 13.61
CA SER A 229 4.95 0.71 13.66
C SER A 229 5.06 0.17 15.10
N HIS A 230 5.52 0.99 16.04
CA HIS A 230 5.66 0.66 17.46
C HIS A 230 4.65 1.43 18.29
N PRO A 231 4.03 0.79 19.30
CA PRO A 231 3.17 1.49 20.28
C PRO A 231 4.02 2.40 21.17
N PHE A 232 3.38 3.42 21.75
CA PHE A 232 4.03 4.21 22.78
C PHE A 232 4.51 3.33 23.95
N LEU A 233 5.72 3.57 24.44
CA LEU A 233 6.33 2.78 25.53
C LEU A 233 5.47 2.71 26.79
N PRO A 234 4.82 3.80 27.27
CA PRO A 234 3.88 3.70 28.39
C PRO A 234 2.73 2.69 28.15
N LYS A 235 2.22 2.61 26.93
CA LYS A 235 1.18 1.63 26.55
C LYS A 235 1.71 0.20 26.47
N ARG A 236 2.97 0.01 26.08
CA ARG A 236 3.64 -1.31 26.10
C ARG A 236 3.76 -1.81 27.54
N VAL A 237 4.24 -0.95 28.47
CA VAL A 237 4.30 -1.30 29.90
C VAL A 237 2.92 -1.59 30.47
N ALA A 238 1.92 -0.76 30.19
CA ALA A 238 0.53 -1.00 30.62
C ALA A 238 0.00 -2.34 30.10
N ALA A 239 0.34 -2.72 28.86
CA ALA A 239 -0.08 -3.99 28.27
C ALA A 239 0.58 -5.19 28.94
N LEU A 240 1.86 -5.10 29.36
CA LEU A 240 2.54 -6.13 30.14
C LEU A 240 1.91 -6.30 31.53
N VAL A 241 1.60 -5.17 32.21
CA VAL A 241 0.90 -5.20 33.51
C VAL A 241 -0.45 -5.89 33.38
N ASN A 242 -1.25 -5.50 32.38
CA ASN A 242 -2.56 -6.10 32.13
C ASN A 242 -2.50 -7.56 31.67
N PHE A 243 -1.41 -7.99 31.06
CA PHE A 243 -1.22 -9.38 30.68
C PHE A 243 -1.03 -10.28 31.90
N LYS A 244 -0.29 -9.83 32.91
CA LYS A 244 -0.12 -10.57 34.19
C LYS A 244 -1.29 -10.35 35.16
N ASN A 245 -1.84 -9.14 35.23
CA ASN A 245 -2.91 -8.74 36.11
C ASN A 245 -4.03 -8.07 35.29
N PRO A 246 -4.98 -8.84 34.76
CA PRO A 246 -6.03 -8.30 33.87
C PRO A 246 -6.83 -7.17 34.53
N GLY A 247 -6.92 -6.05 33.87
CA GLY A 247 -7.67 -4.86 34.30
C GLY A 247 -6.96 -3.96 35.34
N ALA A 248 -5.70 -4.25 35.70
CA ALA A 248 -4.94 -3.45 36.68
C ALA A 248 -4.66 -2.01 36.17
N VAL A 249 -4.56 -1.81 34.88
CA VAL A 249 -4.29 -0.51 34.26
C VAL A 249 -5.32 -0.21 33.17
N LYS A 250 -5.99 0.96 33.30
CA LYS A 250 -6.89 1.45 32.25
C LYS A 250 -6.07 2.06 31.11
N VAL A 251 -6.15 1.47 29.92
CA VAL A 251 -5.53 2.05 28.73
C VAL A 251 -6.51 3.06 28.10
N PRO A 252 -6.11 4.32 27.90
CA PRO A 252 -6.98 5.34 27.38
C PRO A 252 -7.35 5.06 25.91
N ARG A 253 -8.58 5.49 25.53
CA ARG A 253 -9.08 5.33 24.18
C ARG A 253 -8.44 6.37 23.25
N ARG A 254 -8.26 5.99 22.00
CA ARG A 254 -7.81 6.90 20.94
C ARG A 254 -8.89 7.90 20.56
N SER A 255 -8.49 9.09 20.13
CA SER A 255 -9.40 10.09 19.58
C SER A 255 -10.03 9.59 18.27
N PRO A 256 -11.35 9.48 18.14
CA PRO A 256 -11.99 9.02 16.92
C PRO A 256 -11.79 10.00 15.75
N LEU A 257 -11.67 11.30 16.03
CA LEU A 257 -11.46 12.34 15.02
C LEU A 257 -10.10 12.23 14.30
N ALA A 258 -9.14 11.53 14.89
CA ALA A 258 -7.82 11.35 14.31
C ALA A 258 -7.81 10.31 13.16
N TYR A 259 -8.75 9.38 13.12
CA TYR A 259 -8.74 8.28 12.15
C TYR A 259 -8.80 8.75 10.69
N PRO A 260 -9.74 9.62 10.26
CA PRO A 260 -9.80 10.05 8.86
C PRO A 260 -8.59 10.86 8.42
N VAL A 261 -7.93 11.53 9.36
CA VAL A 261 -6.82 12.46 9.09
C VAL A 261 -5.45 11.77 9.17
N ALA A 262 -5.32 10.73 9.98
CA ALA A 262 -4.03 10.06 10.23
C ALA A 262 -3.27 9.63 8.96
N PRO A 263 -3.89 9.07 7.89
CA PRO A 263 -3.16 8.65 6.70
C PRO A 263 -2.38 9.78 6.01
N LEU A 264 -2.83 11.03 6.15
CA LEU A 264 -2.17 12.20 5.55
C LEU A 264 -0.79 12.49 6.20
N PHE A 265 -0.58 12.00 7.42
CA PHE A 265 0.63 12.26 8.22
C PHE A 265 1.59 11.07 8.29
N GLY A 266 1.34 10.00 7.55
CA GLY A 266 2.18 8.78 7.60
C GLY A 266 3.67 9.02 7.29
N MET A 267 4.00 10.02 6.46
CA MET A 267 5.40 10.38 6.13
C MET A 267 6.13 11.12 7.24
N VAL A 268 5.39 11.84 8.08
CA VAL A 268 5.99 12.78 9.06
C VAL A 268 6.31 12.06 10.37
N VAL A 269 5.79 10.85 10.57
CA VAL A 269 5.98 10.10 11.81
C VAL A 269 7.30 9.35 11.79
N PRO A 270 8.27 9.68 12.68
CA PRO A 270 9.52 8.92 12.80
C PRO A 270 9.25 7.43 13.08
N GLY A 271 9.85 6.54 12.30
CA GLY A 271 9.58 5.09 12.37
C GLY A 271 8.20 4.68 11.90
N GLY A 272 7.43 5.61 11.34
CA GLY A 272 6.16 5.35 10.67
C GLY A 272 6.37 4.60 9.35
N ALA A 273 5.28 4.10 8.78
CA ALA A 273 5.30 3.51 7.45
C ALA A 273 5.59 4.61 6.40
N ALA A 274 6.87 4.97 6.24
CA ALA A 274 7.34 5.94 5.24
C ALA A 274 6.97 5.55 3.80
N ALA A 275 6.53 4.30 3.62
CA ALA A 275 6.02 3.79 2.37
C ALA A 275 4.63 4.34 1.99
N GLY A 276 3.81 4.83 2.94
CA GLY A 276 2.42 5.20 2.68
C GLY A 276 2.22 6.16 1.50
N PRO A 277 2.87 7.32 1.46
CA PRO A 277 2.71 8.28 0.37
C PRO A 277 3.45 7.92 -0.92
N LEU A 278 4.63 7.29 -0.84
CA LEU A 278 5.31 6.75 -2.01
C LEU A 278 4.44 5.69 -2.70
N VAL A 279 3.78 4.87 -1.91
CA VAL A 279 2.84 3.86 -2.40
C VAL A 279 1.53 4.48 -2.82
N ALA A 280 1.02 5.51 -2.14
CA ALA A 280 -0.14 6.27 -2.63
C ALA A 280 0.16 6.87 -4.01
N VAL A 281 1.35 7.45 -4.21
CA VAL A 281 1.79 7.96 -5.52
C VAL A 281 1.91 6.82 -6.55
N VAL A 282 2.46 5.67 -6.16
CA VAL A 282 2.55 4.49 -7.04
C VAL A 282 1.15 3.93 -7.36
N ILE A 283 0.26 3.81 -6.38
CA ILE A 283 -1.13 3.35 -6.60
C ILE A 283 -1.88 4.35 -7.46
N ILE A 284 -1.78 5.65 -7.20
CA ILE A 284 -2.38 6.70 -8.03
C ILE A 284 -1.80 6.66 -9.44
N GLY A 285 -0.50 6.46 -9.58
CA GLY A 285 0.18 6.30 -10.87
C GLY A 285 -0.32 5.07 -11.64
N ILE A 286 -0.48 3.92 -10.99
CA ILE A 286 -1.03 2.70 -11.59
C ILE A 286 -2.51 2.88 -11.96
N LEU A 287 -3.31 3.46 -11.07
CA LEU A 287 -4.72 3.75 -11.33
C LEU A 287 -4.87 4.75 -12.49
N ALA A 288 -4.05 5.78 -12.53
CA ALA A 288 -4.02 6.74 -13.63
C ALA A 288 -3.60 6.08 -14.95
N ALA A 289 -2.56 5.24 -14.93
CA ALA A 289 -2.10 4.50 -16.11
C ALA A 289 -3.15 3.54 -16.69
N VAL A 290 -4.07 3.06 -15.87
CA VAL A 290 -5.20 2.19 -16.31
C VAL A 290 -6.43 3.02 -16.65
N ALA A 291 -6.78 4.00 -15.81
CA ALA A 291 -8.01 4.78 -15.96
C ALA A 291 -7.94 5.79 -17.13
N ILE A 292 -6.78 6.42 -17.35
CA ILE A 292 -6.64 7.42 -18.42
C ILE A 292 -6.89 6.82 -19.82
N PRO A 293 -6.28 5.68 -20.23
CA PRO A 293 -6.56 5.08 -21.53
C PRO A 293 -8.02 4.63 -21.68
N GLN A 294 -8.62 4.09 -20.60
CA GLN A 294 -10.03 3.69 -20.63
C GLN A 294 -10.96 4.90 -20.80
N PHE A 295 -10.66 5.99 -20.09
CA PHE A 295 -11.42 7.23 -20.23
C PHE A 295 -11.28 7.85 -21.62
N GLN A 296 -10.07 7.83 -22.21
CA GLN A 296 -9.85 8.28 -23.58
C GLN A 296 -10.61 7.42 -24.60
N GLN A 297 -10.62 6.10 -24.42
CA GLN A 297 -11.42 5.19 -25.25
C GLN A 297 -12.91 5.45 -25.11
N TYR A 298 -13.38 5.69 -23.89
CA TYR A 298 -14.78 6.04 -23.63
C TYR A 298 -15.16 7.37 -24.33
N GLN A 299 -14.33 8.40 -24.20
CA GLN A 299 -14.55 9.68 -24.88
C GLN A 299 -14.55 9.53 -26.41
N ALA A 300 -13.60 8.74 -26.94
CA ALA A 300 -13.54 8.49 -28.39
C ALA A 300 -14.80 7.77 -28.89
N ARG A 301 -15.33 6.79 -28.13
CA ARG A 301 -16.60 6.12 -28.47
C ARG A 301 -17.79 7.06 -28.41
N ALA A 302 -17.88 7.87 -27.35
CA ALA A 302 -18.95 8.85 -27.20
C ALA A 302 -18.95 9.89 -28.33
N GLN A 303 -17.78 10.38 -28.75
CA GLN A 303 -17.64 11.26 -29.89
C GLN A 303 -18.05 10.58 -31.20
N GLN A 304 -17.71 9.31 -31.37
CA GLN A 304 -18.07 8.53 -32.54
C GLN A 304 -19.60 8.31 -32.63
N GLU A 305 -20.25 7.97 -31.51
CA GLU A 305 -21.71 7.82 -31.44
C GLU A 305 -22.42 9.15 -31.72
N GLN A 306 -21.90 10.25 -31.18
CA GLN A 306 -22.44 11.59 -31.44
C GLN A 306 -22.31 11.98 -32.91
N LEU A 307 -21.14 11.69 -33.54
CA LEU A 307 -20.94 11.93 -34.97
C LEU A 307 -21.95 11.13 -35.81
N GLN A 308 -22.11 9.84 -35.52
CA GLN A 308 -23.06 8.97 -36.25
C GLN A 308 -24.52 9.47 -36.10
N ALA A 309 -24.91 9.86 -34.89
CA ALA A 309 -26.25 10.42 -34.64
C ALA A 309 -26.46 11.73 -35.43
N THR A 310 -25.44 12.60 -35.47
CA THR A 310 -25.49 13.87 -36.21
C THR A 310 -25.59 13.62 -37.72
N VAL A 311 -24.79 12.69 -38.25
CA VAL A 311 -24.83 12.30 -39.66
C VAL A 311 -26.21 11.74 -40.05
N ALA A 312 -26.75 10.83 -39.20
CA ALA A 312 -28.08 10.27 -39.43
C ALA A 312 -29.14 11.37 -39.48
N THR A 313 -29.20 12.25 -38.48
CA THR A 313 -30.18 13.33 -38.39
C THR A 313 -30.03 14.29 -39.58
N THR A 314 -28.80 14.58 -40.01
CA THR A 314 -28.55 15.47 -41.16
C THR A 314 -29.04 14.84 -42.46
N LEU A 315 -28.78 13.54 -42.68
CA LEU A 315 -29.23 12.83 -43.88
C LEU A 315 -30.76 12.71 -43.89
N ASP A 316 -31.41 12.38 -42.74
CA ASP A 316 -32.85 12.30 -42.60
C ASP A 316 -33.54 13.65 -42.96
N ASN A 317 -32.95 14.76 -42.52
CA ASN A 317 -33.44 16.10 -42.85
C ASN A 317 -33.29 16.44 -44.35
N LEU A 318 -32.16 16.05 -44.97
CA LEU A 318 -31.96 16.25 -46.41
C LEU A 318 -32.92 15.38 -47.24
N TYR A 319 -33.17 14.14 -46.77
CA TYR A 319 -34.14 13.24 -47.44
C TYR A 319 -35.55 13.78 -47.33
N ALA A 320 -35.98 14.27 -46.16
CA ALA A 320 -37.27 14.91 -45.99
C ALA A 320 -37.44 16.13 -46.92
N GLU A 321 -36.42 16.95 -47.06
CA GLU A 321 -36.41 18.09 -48.00
C GLU A 321 -36.49 17.62 -49.44
N SER A 322 -35.84 16.50 -49.78
CA SER A 322 -35.93 15.89 -51.11
C SER A 322 -37.33 15.41 -51.45
N ILE A 323 -38.04 14.83 -50.48
CA ILE A 323 -39.47 14.42 -50.67
C ILE A 323 -40.37 15.64 -50.92
N GLU A 324 -40.15 16.72 -50.16
CA GLU A 324 -40.92 17.96 -50.34
C GLU A 324 -40.65 18.58 -51.73
N TYR A 325 -39.37 18.59 -52.14
CA TYR A 325 -38.99 19.05 -53.49
C TYR A 325 -39.64 18.22 -54.58
N GLN A 326 -39.60 16.88 -54.48
CA GLN A 326 -40.26 15.99 -55.43
C GLN A 326 -41.77 16.23 -55.49
N SER A 327 -42.44 16.44 -54.36
CA SER A 327 -43.88 16.71 -54.33
C SER A 327 -44.27 18.01 -55.01
N THR A 328 -43.37 19.00 -55.05
CA THR A 328 -43.60 20.33 -55.64
C THR A 328 -43.14 20.45 -57.07
N GLN A 329 -42.00 19.84 -57.41
CA GLN A 329 -41.37 19.94 -58.71
C GLN A 329 -41.61 18.71 -59.62
N GLY A 330 -42.11 17.61 -59.07
CA GLY A 330 -42.37 16.36 -59.81
C GLY A 330 -41.13 15.54 -60.15
N SER A 331 -39.99 15.91 -59.66
CA SER A 331 -38.69 15.23 -59.85
C SER A 331 -37.85 15.29 -58.59
N TRP A 332 -36.95 14.34 -58.39
CA TRP A 332 -35.98 14.36 -57.29
C TRP A 332 -34.94 15.46 -57.48
N PRO A 333 -34.36 16.04 -56.41
CA PRO A 333 -33.31 17.03 -56.51
C PRO A 333 -32.07 16.46 -57.16
N CYS A 334 -31.44 17.20 -58.04
CA CYS A 334 -30.30 16.78 -58.85
C CYS A 334 -29.06 17.64 -58.63
N SER A 335 -29.21 18.75 -57.91
CA SER A 335 -28.13 19.70 -57.64
C SER A 335 -28.19 20.16 -56.17
N GLU A 336 -27.05 20.50 -55.62
CA GLU A 336 -26.96 21.14 -54.30
C GLU A 336 -27.84 22.39 -54.18
N THR A 337 -28.01 23.12 -55.28
CA THR A 337 -28.86 24.33 -55.35
C THR A 337 -30.34 24.04 -55.11
N ASP A 338 -30.76 22.78 -55.15
CA ASP A 338 -32.15 22.36 -54.93
C ASP A 338 -32.46 22.24 -53.43
N PHE A 339 -31.46 22.38 -52.55
CA PHE A 339 -31.58 22.32 -51.09
C PHE A 339 -31.46 23.70 -50.44
N ASN A 340 -31.87 23.79 -49.19
CA ASN A 340 -31.78 25.02 -48.43
C ASN A 340 -30.30 25.45 -48.22
N ALA A 341 -29.96 26.66 -48.68
CA ALA A 341 -28.61 27.21 -48.64
C ALA A 341 -28.02 27.28 -47.20
N GLY A 342 -28.85 27.52 -46.20
CA GLY A 342 -28.39 27.55 -44.80
C GLY A 342 -27.95 26.16 -44.29
N ARG A 343 -28.63 25.10 -44.74
CA ARG A 343 -28.28 23.72 -44.39
C ARG A 343 -27.04 23.24 -45.11
N LEU A 344 -26.89 23.62 -46.38
CA LEU A 344 -25.67 23.35 -47.14
C LEU A 344 -24.47 24.02 -46.51
N ALA A 345 -24.59 25.27 -46.05
CA ALA A 345 -23.52 25.96 -45.36
C ALA A 345 -23.08 25.24 -44.09
N GLU A 346 -24.00 24.71 -43.28
CA GLU A 346 -23.70 23.91 -42.08
C GLU A 346 -22.93 22.61 -42.40
N ILE A 347 -23.30 21.93 -43.50
CA ILE A 347 -22.65 20.69 -43.95
C ILE A 347 -21.19 20.99 -44.40
N VAL A 348 -21.00 22.04 -45.18
CA VAL A 348 -19.69 22.47 -45.65
C VAL A 348 -18.81 22.94 -44.47
N GLU A 349 -19.37 23.68 -43.53
CA GLU A 349 -18.63 24.12 -42.30
C GLU A 349 -18.14 22.94 -41.45
N ARG A 350 -18.86 21.85 -41.47
CA ARG A 350 -18.45 20.59 -40.80
C ARG A 350 -17.40 19.80 -41.60
N GLY A 351 -17.06 20.23 -42.81
CA GLY A 351 -16.16 19.53 -43.73
C GLY A 351 -16.79 18.28 -44.34
N TRP A 352 -18.12 18.24 -44.46
CA TRP A 352 -18.87 17.15 -45.05
C TRP A 352 -19.24 17.51 -46.51
N GLU A 353 -19.46 16.51 -47.34
CA GLU A 353 -19.79 16.66 -48.74
C GLU A 353 -21.12 15.93 -49.05
N ILE A 354 -21.98 16.55 -49.80
CA ILE A 354 -23.19 15.93 -50.33
C ILE A 354 -22.91 15.37 -51.71
N ARG A 355 -23.28 14.11 -51.94
CA ARG A 355 -23.27 13.49 -53.27
C ARG A 355 -24.68 13.00 -53.58
N MET A 356 -25.13 13.29 -54.80
CA MET A 356 -26.46 12.88 -55.23
C MET A 356 -26.45 12.54 -56.72
N SER A 357 -27.37 11.66 -57.09
CA SER A 357 -27.63 11.30 -58.48
C SER A 357 -29.11 11.05 -58.68
N CYS A 358 -29.73 11.81 -59.62
CA CYS A 358 -31.08 11.56 -60.02
C CYS A 358 -31.20 10.32 -60.92
N GLN A 359 -30.13 9.95 -61.62
CA GLN A 359 -30.13 8.78 -62.52
C GLN A 359 -30.05 7.48 -61.75
N ASP A 360 -29.25 7.50 -60.68
CA ASP A 360 -29.04 6.35 -59.80
C ASP A 360 -29.89 6.43 -58.54
N ASN A 361 -30.79 7.42 -58.44
CA ASN A 361 -31.80 7.60 -57.37
C ASN A 361 -31.23 7.60 -55.93
N TYR A 362 -30.12 8.33 -55.67
CA TYR A 362 -29.55 8.40 -54.34
C TYR A 362 -29.16 9.80 -53.86
N LEU A 363 -29.15 9.96 -52.53
CA LEU A 363 -28.60 11.07 -51.80
C LEU A 363 -27.62 10.54 -50.77
N ALA A 364 -26.36 10.99 -50.82
CA ALA A 364 -25.34 10.53 -49.88
C ALA A 364 -24.67 11.72 -49.15
N LEU A 365 -24.38 11.51 -47.91
CA LEU A 365 -23.55 12.40 -47.09
C LEU A 365 -22.20 11.74 -46.88
N VAL A 366 -21.13 12.41 -47.30
CA VAL A 366 -19.74 11.97 -47.13
C VAL A 366 -19.12 12.76 -45.99
N TYR A 367 -18.46 12.10 -45.06
CA TYR A 367 -17.91 12.70 -43.88
C TYR A 367 -16.61 12.01 -43.42
N PRO A 368 -15.65 12.77 -42.83
CA PRO A 368 -14.43 12.18 -42.31
C PRO A 368 -14.66 11.44 -40.99
N ARG A 369 -14.10 10.22 -40.88
CA ARG A 369 -14.09 9.43 -39.66
C ARG A 369 -12.81 8.64 -39.53
N ALA A 370 -12.07 8.80 -38.43
CA ALA A 370 -10.83 8.06 -38.14
C ALA A 370 -9.77 8.14 -39.27
N GLY A 371 -9.68 9.29 -40.00
CA GLY A 371 -8.73 9.49 -41.10
C GLY A 371 -9.17 8.88 -42.42
N GLN A 372 -10.37 8.34 -42.54
CA GLN A 372 -10.97 7.84 -43.79
C GLN A 372 -12.24 8.61 -44.11
N GLN A 373 -12.61 8.62 -45.39
CA GLN A 373 -13.89 9.14 -45.79
C GLN A 373 -14.94 8.03 -45.69
N HIS A 374 -16.02 8.33 -45.00
CA HIS A 374 -17.19 7.45 -44.85
C HIS A 374 -18.35 8.09 -45.61
N TYR A 375 -19.29 7.26 -46.03
CA TYR A 375 -20.55 7.73 -46.58
C TYR A 375 -21.73 7.07 -45.90
N ARG A 376 -22.86 7.81 -45.91
CA ARG A 376 -24.18 7.29 -45.58
C ARG A 376 -25.10 7.74 -46.69
N VAL A 377 -25.71 6.78 -47.36
CA VAL A 377 -26.57 7.00 -48.54
C VAL A 377 -28.00 6.63 -48.26
N VAL A 378 -28.95 7.37 -48.75
CA VAL A 378 -30.35 7.03 -48.82
C VAL A 378 -30.81 6.96 -50.28
N PHE A 379 -31.54 5.88 -50.64
CA PHE A 379 -32.10 5.73 -51.98
C PHE A 379 -33.46 6.38 -52.01
N TYR A 380 -33.72 7.23 -53.00
CA TYR A 380 -34.93 8.06 -53.09
C TYR A 380 -36.21 7.23 -53.17
N ASP A 381 -36.19 6.14 -53.95
CA ASP A 381 -37.38 5.35 -54.23
C ASP A 381 -37.79 4.42 -53.06
N SER A 382 -36.81 3.88 -52.38
CA SER A 382 -37.03 2.90 -51.28
C SER A 382 -36.95 3.47 -49.90
N GLY A 383 -36.23 4.60 -49.73
CA GLY A 383 -35.85 5.10 -48.41
C GLY A 383 -34.85 4.23 -47.69
N GLU A 384 -34.25 3.24 -48.36
CA GLU A 384 -33.26 2.34 -47.81
C GLU A 384 -31.95 3.09 -47.56
N ILE A 385 -31.31 2.81 -46.41
CA ILE A 385 -30.06 3.49 -46.00
C ILE A 385 -28.93 2.50 -46.02
N GLU A 386 -27.84 2.84 -46.66
CA GLU A 386 -26.56 2.13 -46.64
C GLU A 386 -25.42 2.96 -46.08
N GLU A 387 -24.46 2.32 -45.46
CA GLU A 387 -23.25 2.98 -44.96
C GLU A 387 -22.00 2.23 -45.43
N GLY A 388 -20.93 2.98 -45.68
CA GLY A 388 -19.67 2.39 -46.13
C GLY A 388 -18.49 3.34 -46.01
N VAL A 389 -17.35 2.84 -46.45
CA VAL A 389 -16.10 3.59 -46.52
C VAL A 389 -15.79 3.82 -47.99
N LEU A 390 -15.47 5.08 -48.38
CA LEU A 390 -14.96 5.36 -49.69
C LEU A 390 -13.54 4.84 -49.79
N ASN A 391 -13.33 3.82 -50.60
CA ASN A 391 -12.00 3.41 -51.01
C ASN A 391 -11.56 4.35 -52.13
N GLU A 392 -10.41 5.00 -51.95
CA GLU A 392 -9.76 5.82 -52.99
C GLU A 392 -9.46 5.01 -54.26
#